data_b81f52c392108db468ff2f3702195a05
#
_entry.id   b81f52c392108db468ff2f3702195a05
#
_cell.length_a   1.000
_cell.length_b   1.000
_cell.length_c   1.000
_cell.angle_alpha   90.00
_cell.angle_beta   90.00
_cell.angle_gamma   90.00
#
_symmetry.space_group_name_H-M   'P 1'
#
loop_
_entity.id
_entity.type
_entity.pdbx_description
1 polymer ?
#
loop_
_entity_poly.entity_id
_entity_poly.type
_entity_poly.pdbx_seq_one_letter_code
_entity_poly.pdbx_strand_id
1 'polypeptide(L)'
;MLFQTKRIILRKMTAQDTEIYHKWRNDIDVMQTTSPLLDVYRIEETEEFVNQIILGSCSSKCYIILEKQSKKPIGITSLINIDHKNRNAECIIDIGEKEVWGKGYGLEAMKLLLDFGFLEMNLHRISLRVFSFNGGAIKLYEKLSFQQEGRAREAIFRDGVWHDIIHMAILQSAYIEQMREK
;
A
#
# COMPACT_ATOMS: atom_id res chain seq x y z
N MET A 1 19.20 4.93 1.67
CA MET A 1 19.04 5.44 0.28
C MET A 1 17.54 5.49 0.01
N LEU A 2 17.01 6.66 -0.26
CA LEU A 2 15.58 6.85 -0.51
C LEU A 2 15.16 6.01 -1.73
N PHE A 3 13.98 5.38 -1.70
CA PHE A 3 13.43 4.54 -2.77
C PHE A 3 14.15 3.22 -3.09
N GLN A 4 15.15 2.78 -2.31
CA GLN A 4 15.71 1.43 -2.48
C GLN A 4 16.31 0.85 -1.20
N THR A 5 16.27 -0.48 -1.11
CA THR A 5 16.96 -1.28 -0.10
C THR A 5 18.00 -2.19 -0.77
N LYS A 6 18.48 -3.20 -0.03
CA LYS A 6 19.31 -4.27 -0.63
C LYS A 6 18.51 -5.13 -1.61
N ARG A 7 17.18 -5.31 -1.38
CA ARG A 7 16.34 -6.26 -2.11
C ARG A 7 15.34 -5.62 -3.06
N ILE A 8 14.87 -4.39 -2.81
CA ILE A 8 13.83 -3.74 -3.60
C ILE A 8 14.20 -2.34 -4.06
N ILE A 9 13.50 -1.90 -5.11
CA ILE A 9 13.51 -0.53 -5.62
C ILE A 9 12.04 -0.08 -5.74
N LEU A 10 11.73 1.12 -5.28
CA LEU A 10 10.47 1.81 -5.60
C LEU A 10 10.69 2.68 -6.84
N ARG A 11 9.97 2.39 -7.90
CA ARG A 11 9.96 3.14 -9.16
C ARG A 11 8.59 3.73 -9.39
N LYS A 12 8.51 4.94 -9.91
CA LYS A 12 7.22 5.52 -10.31
C LYS A 12 6.47 4.56 -11.24
N MET A 13 5.17 4.40 -10.96
CA MET A 13 4.28 3.69 -11.87
C MET A 13 4.08 4.49 -13.16
N THR A 14 3.99 3.80 -14.27
CA THR A 14 3.76 4.34 -15.60
C THR A 14 2.64 3.57 -16.31
N ALA A 15 2.15 4.07 -17.45
CA ALA A 15 1.17 3.34 -18.25
C ALA A 15 1.67 1.98 -18.75
N GLN A 16 2.98 1.79 -18.88
CA GLN A 16 3.57 0.50 -19.27
C GLN A 16 3.39 -0.60 -18.21
N ASP A 17 3.05 -0.24 -16.99
CA ASP A 17 2.80 -1.19 -15.90
C ASP A 17 1.37 -1.71 -15.87
N THR A 18 0.51 -1.26 -16.78
CA THR A 18 -0.91 -1.61 -16.80
C THR A 18 -1.14 -3.11 -16.93
N GLU A 19 -0.39 -3.82 -17.79
CA GLU A 19 -0.55 -5.27 -17.98
C GLU A 19 -0.25 -6.05 -16.71
N ILE A 20 0.85 -5.75 -16.02
CA ILE A 20 1.18 -6.44 -14.77
C ILE A 20 0.19 -6.08 -13.65
N TYR A 21 -0.26 -4.83 -13.60
CA TYR A 21 -1.29 -4.41 -12.66
C TYR A 21 -2.64 -5.08 -12.95
N HIS A 22 -3.00 -5.24 -14.23
CA HIS A 22 -4.19 -5.97 -14.66
C HIS A 22 -4.16 -7.44 -14.22
N LYS A 23 -3.01 -8.10 -14.36
CA LYS A 23 -2.80 -9.47 -13.83
C LYS A 23 -3.12 -9.53 -12.34
N TRP A 24 -2.57 -8.63 -11.53
CA TRP A 24 -2.80 -8.61 -10.09
C TRP A 24 -4.24 -8.25 -9.72
N ARG A 25 -4.84 -7.32 -10.46
CA ARG A 25 -6.23 -6.88 -10.25
C ARG A 25 -7.25 -7.97 -10.52
N ASN A 26 -6.90 -8.96 -11.34
CA ASN A 26 -7.74 -10.13 -11.66
C ASN A 26 -7.31 -11.40 -10.90
N ASP A 27 -6.30 -11.34 -10.04
CA ASP A 27 -5.94 -12.43 -9.16
C ASP A 27 -6.75 -12.33 -7.86
N ILE A 28 -7.70 -13.25 -7.68
CA ILE A 28 -8.62 -13.24 -6.54
C ILE A 28 -7.88 -13.35 -5.21
N ASP A 29 -6.80 -14.14 -5.13
CA ASP A 29 -6.02 -14.31 -3.90
C ASP A 29 -5.35 -13.00 -3.49
N VAL A 30 -4.93 -12.18 -4.47
CA VAL A 30 -4.37 -10.85 -4.23
C VAL A 30 -5.48 -9.89 -3.80
N MET A 31 -6.57 -9.83 -4.56
CA MET A 31 -7.59 -8.80 -4.38
C MET A 31 -8.51 -9.05 -3.18
N GLN A 32 -8.72 -10.30 -2.75
CA GLN A 32 -9.62 -10.59 -1.63
C GLN A 32 -9.22 -9.90 -0.32
N THR A 33 -7.93 -9.60 -0.13
CA THR A 33 -7.41 -8.96 1.09
C THR A 33 -7.16 -7.46 0.94
N THR A 34 -7.23 -6.92 -0.27
CA THR A 34 -6.86 -5.53 -0.59
C THR A 34 -8.01 -4.73 -1.20
N SER A 35 -8.88 -5.36 -1.99
CA SER A 35 -10.00 -4.66 -2.63
C SER A 35 -11.32 -4.84 -1.88
N PRO A 36 -12.09 -3.76 -1.63
CA PRO A 36 -13.43 -3.87 -1.06
C PRO A 36 -14.42 -4.53 -2.03
N LEU A 37 -14.22 -4.37 -3.33
CA LEU A 37 -15.04 -4.96 -4.38
C LEU A 37 -14.20 -5.99 -5.14
N LEU A 38 -14.72 -7.23 -5.22
CA LEU A 38 -14.16 -8.26 -6.07
C LEU A 38 -14.95 -8.35 -7.37
N ASP A 39 -14.23 -8.24 -8.47
CA ASP A 39 -14.80 -8.36 -9.82
C ASP A 39 -13.71 -8.86 -10.78
N VAL A 40 -14.11 -9.19 -11.99
CA VAL A 40 -13.22 -9.49 -13.12
C VAL A 40 -13.23 -8.27 -14.06
N TYR A 41 -12.08 -7.71 -14.29
CA TYR A 41 -11.92 -6.50 -15.08
C TYR A 41 -11.41 -6.80 -16.48
N ARG A 42 -11.92 -6.09 -17.48
CA ARG A 42 -11.34 -6.05 -18.82
C ARG A 42 -10.07 -5.19 -18.80
N ILE A 43 -9.21 -5.41 -19.79
CA ILE A 43 -7.96 -4.64 -19.87
C ILE A 43 -8.23 -3.13 -20.03
N GLU A 44 -9.23 -2.75 -20.81
CA GLU A 44 -9.60 -1.36 -21.04
C GLU A 44 -10.06 -0.66 -19.74
N GLU A 45 -10.78 -1.36 -18.86
CA GLU A 45 -11.19 -0.84 -17.55
C GLU A 45 -9.99 -0.64 -16.63
N THR A 46 -8.99 -1.50 -16.75
CA THR A 46 -7.75 -1.34 -15.99
C THR A 46 -6.90 -0.19 -16.54
N GLU A 47 -6.81 -0.05 -17.86
CA GLU A 47 -6.13 1.07 -18.52
C GLU A 47 -6.75 2.42 -18.11
N GLU A 48 -8.08 2.51 -18.15
CA GLU A 48 -8.80 3.70 -17.72
C GLU A 48 -8.52 4.02 -16.24
N PHE A 49 -8.61 3.02 -15.37
CA PHE A 49 -8.32 3.18 -13.96
C PHE A 49 -6.87 3.65 -13.71
N VAL A 50 -5.90 3.05 -14.37
CA VAL A 50 -4.48 3.44 -14.25
C VAL A 50 -4.30 4.87 -14.72
N ASN A 51 -4.79 5.22 -15.88
CA ASN A 51 -4.59 6.54 -16.47
C ASN A 51 -5.32 7.66 -15.70
N GLN A 52 -6.57 7.43 -15.30
CA GLN A 52 -7.39 8.48 -14.69
C GLN A 52 -7.19 8.56 -13.17
N ILE A 53 -7.14 7.42 -12.49
CA ILE A 53 -7.12 7.38 -11.02
C ILE A 53 -5.70 7.36 -10.48
N ILE A 54 -4.81 6.53 -11.04
CA ILE A 54 -3.46 6.40 -10.50
C ILE A 54 -2.54 7.51 -11.04
N LEU A 55 -2.46 7.64 -12.36
CA LEU A 55 -1.53 8.56 -13.01
C LEU A 55 -2.10 9.99 -13.10
N GLY A 56 -3.41 10.12 -13.26
CA GLY A 56 -4.10 11.42 -13.35
C GLY A 56 -4.28 12.13 -12.00
N SER A 57 -4.03 11.46 -10.87
CA SER A 57 -4.22 12.06 -9.55
C SER A 57 -3.12 13.05 -9.19
N CYS A 58 -3.50 14.27 -8.82
CA CYS A 58 -2.58 15.29 -8.29
C CYS A 58 -2.30 15.13 -6.77
N SER A 59 -3.12 14.35 -6.05
CA SER A 59 -3.01 14.10 -4.61
C SER A 59 -2.51 12.70 -4.26
N SER A 60 -1.88 12.01 -5.22
CA SER A 60 -1.37 10.66 -5.02
C SER A 60 0.04 10.49 -5.57
N LYS A 61 0.78 9.55 -4.98
CA LYS A 61 2.10 9.11 -5.45
C LYS A 61 2.14 7.60 -5.42
N CYS A 62 2.12 6.97 -6.60
CA CYS A 62 2.14 5.52 -6.75
C CYS A 62 3.48 5.03 -7.26
N TYR A 63 3.95 3.92 -6.69
CA TYR A 63 5.23 3.29 -7.00
C TYR A 63 5.03 1.80 -7.26
N ILE A 64 5.71 1.31 -8.28
CA ILE A 64 5.94 -0.12 -8.49
C ILE A 64 7.06 -0.57 -7.55
N ILE A 65 6.85 -1.68 -6.88
CA ILE A 65 7.87 -2.37 -6.09
C ILE A 65 8.58 -3.35 -7.01
N LEU A 66 9.86 -3.11 -7.29
CA LEU A 66 10.70 -4.01 -8.08
C LEU A 66 11.58 -4.85 -7.16
N GLU A 67 11.65 -6.15 -7.40
CA GLU A 67 12.71 -6.96 -6.84
C GLU A 67 14.04 -6.60 -7.52
N LYS A 68 15.05 -6.25 -6.73
CA LYS A 68 16.27 -5.60 -7.25
C LYS A 68 17.11 -6.53 -8.12
N GLN A 69 17.17 -7.80 -7.77
CA GLN A 69 17.99 -8.78 -8.47
C GLN A 69 17.39 -9.15 -9.84
N SER A 70 16.11 -9.50 -9.86
CA SER A 70 15.41 -9.93 -11.08
C SER A 70 14.88 -8.77 -11.92
N LYS A 71 14.77 -7.56 -11.33
CA LYS A 71 14.08 -6.39 -11.89
C LYS A 71 12.59 -6.62 -12.16
N LYS A 72 12.00 -7.67 -11.57
CA LYS A 72 10.57 -7.99 -11.74
C LYS A 72 9.71 -7.10 -10.85
N PRO A 73 8.60 -6.56 -11.36
CA PRO A 73 7.56 -5.97 -10.54
C PRO A 73 6.94 -7.04 -9.62
N ILE A 74 6.82 -6.73 -8.33
CA ILE A 74 6.24 -7.65 -7.33
C ILE A 74 5.04 -7.08 -6.61
N GLY A 75 4.71 -5.82 -6.83
CA GLY A 75 3.58 -5.15 -6.22
C GLY A 75 3.60 -3.65 -6.42
N ILE A 76 2.68 -2.97 -5.75
CA ILE A 76 2.57 -1.51 -5.73
C ILE A 76 2.51 -0.99 -4.30
N THR A 77 2.93 0.26 -4.11
CA THR A 77 2.69 1.01 -2.88
C THR A 77 2.42 2.48 -3.20
N SER A 78 1.55 3.11 -2.43
CA SER A 78 1.09 4.47 -2.73
C SER A 78 0.88 5.29 -1.47
N LEU A 79 1.10 6.61 -1.59
CA LEU A 79 0.48 7.60 -0.75
C LEU A 79 -0.67 8.23 -1.55
N ILE A 80 -1.87 8.20 -1.00
CA ILE A 80 -3.08 8.76 -1.61
C ILE A 80 -3.72 9.80 -0.68
N ASN A 81 -4.65 10.59 -1.20
CA ASN A 81 -5.35 11.62 -0.44
C ASN A 81 -4.36 12.55 0.29
N ILE A 82 -3.27 12.92 -0.38
CA ILE A 82 -2.24 13.78 0.19
C ILE A 82 -2.83 15.17 0.42
N ASP A 83 -2.90 15.55 1.69
CA ASP A 83 -3.32 16.88 2.14
C ASP A 83 -2.08 17.66 2.64
N HIS A 84 -1.62 18.57 1.81
CA HIS A 84 -0.43 19.38 2.14
C HIS A 84 -0.69 20.38 3.27
N LYS A 85 -1.94 20.86 3.44
CA LYS A 85 -2.30 21.79 4.51
C LYS A 85 -2.24 21.13 5.87
N ASN A 86 -2.89 19.97 6.00
CA ASN A 86 -2.95 19.22 7.25
C ASN A 86 -1.81 18.19 7.36
N ARG A 87 -0.97 18.09 6.34
CA ARG A 87 0.23 17.23 6.29
C ARG A 87 -0.11 15.76 6.58
N ASN A 88 -1.15 15.24 5.96
CA ASN A 88 -1.53 13.84 6.09
C ASN A 88 -1.71 13.15 4.74
N ALA A 89 -1.69 11.82 4.76
CA ALA A 89 -1.98 10.96 3.63
C ALA A 89 -2.51 9.61 4.10
N GLU A 90 -3.08 8.84 3.18
CA GLU A 90 -3.38 7.42 3.38
C GLU A 90 -2.35 6.59 2.60
N CYS A 91 -1.82 5.52 3.17
CA CYS A 91 -0.93 4.61 2.47
C CYS A 91 -1.65 3.33 2.05
N ILE A 92 -1.24 2.81 0.90
CA ILE A 92 -1.71 1.53 0.35
C ILE A 92 -0.48 0.69 -0.01
N ILE A 93 -0.60 -0.63 0.17
CA ILE A 93 0.36 -1.59 -0.34
C ILE A 93 -0.35 -2.86 -0.80
N ASP A 94 -0.01 -3.32 -1.98
CA ASP A 94 -0.43 -4.58 -2.55
C ASP A 94 0.78 -5.34 -3.07
N ILE A 95 1.05 -6.52 -2.52
CA ILE A 95 2.05 -7.43 -3.06
C ILE A 95 1.33 -8.37 -4.02
N GLY A 96 1.51 -8.13 -5.32
CA GLY A 96 0.80 -8.83 -6.38
C GLY A 96 1.39 -10.20 -6.74
N GLU A 97 2.68 -10.43 -6.48
CA GLU A 97 3.31 -11.72 -6.74
C GLU A 97 3.28 -12.60 -5.48
N LYS A 98 2.51 -13.68 -5.54
CA LYS A 98 2.26 -14.59 -4.39
C LYS A 98 3.51 -15.31 -3.91
N GLU A 99 4.44 -15.58 -4.82
CA GLU A 99 5.71 -16.27 -4.52
C GLU A 99 6.60 -15.49 -3.52
N VAL A 100 6.38 -14.20 -3.38
CA VAL A 100 7.16 -13.36 -2.45
C VAL A 100 6.44 -13.05 -1.15
N TRP A 101 5.22 -13.53 -0.95
CA TRP A 101 4.47 -13.35 0.28
C TRP A 101 5.19 -13.98 1.48
N GLY A 102 5.07 -13.38 2.64
CA GLY A 102 5.73 -13.84 3.87
C GLY A 102 7.24 -13.62 3.93
N LYS A 103 7.88 -13.15 2.85
CA LYS A 103 9.34 -12.94 2.77
C LYS A 103 9.81 -11.55 3.19
N GLY A 104 8.91 -10.71 3.72
CA GLY A 104 9.23 -9.39 4.26
C GLY A 104 9.33 -8.24 3.24
N TYR A 105 9.05 -8.48 1.97
CA TYR A 105 9.08 -7.44 0.92
C TYR A 105 8.10 -6.28 1.21
N GLY A 106 6.89 -6.60 1.70
CA GLY A 106 5.92 -5.59 2.08
C GLY A 106 6.41 -4.68 3.20
N LEU A 107 7.11 -5.24 4.20
CA LEU A 107 7.69 -4.47 5.29
C LEU A 107 8.78 -3.50 4.78
N GLU A 108 9.64 -3.94 3.87
CA GLU A 108 10.67 -3.09 3.28
C GLU A 108 10.07 -1.97 2.43
N ALA A 109 9.08 -2.29 1.61
CA ALA A 109 8.41 -1.31 0.75
C ALA A 109 7.69 -0.23 1.58
N MET A 110 6.97 -0.65 2.63
CA MET A 110 6.31 0.29 3.55
C MET A 110 7.30 1.18 4.29
N LYS A 111 8.45 0.66 4.73
CA LYS A 111 9.50 1.50 5.35
C LYS A 111 9.98 2.58 4.40
N LEU A 112 10.28 2.25 3.15
CA LEU A 112 10.69 3.24 2.14
C LEU A 112 9.60 4.29 1.90
N LEU A 113 8.33 3.87 1.86
CA LEU A 113 7.22 4.79 1.68
C LEU A 113 7.06 5.73 2.88
N LEU A 114 7.22 5.22 4.11
CA LEU A 114 7.17 6.02 5.34
C LEU A 114 8.36 6.96 5.45
N ASP A 115 9.58 6.52 5.11
CA ASP A 115 10.76 7.38 5.02
C ASP A 115 10.50 8.56 4.08
N PHE A 116 9.98 8.27 2.89
CA PHE A 116 9.64 9.31 1.94
C PHE A 116 8.54 10.26 2.48
N GLY A 117 7.47 9.72 3.03
CA GLY A 117 6.35 10.51 3.55
C GLY A 117 6.76 11.41 4.73
N PHE A 118 7.49 10.86 5.70
CA PHE A 118 7.82 11.58 6.93
C PHE A 118 9.07 12.45 6.82
N LEU A 119 10.11 11.97 6.14
CA LEU A 119 11.41 12.64 6.15
C LEU A 119 11.59 13.61 4.97
N GLU A 120 10.97 13.32 3.81
CA GLU A 120 11.09 14.18 2.62
C GLU A 120 9.85 15.05 2.38
N MET A 121 8.66 14.46 2.46
CA MET A 121 7.41 15.22 2.29
C MET A 121 6.99 15.98 3.55
N ASN A 122 7.63 15.68 4.69
CA ASN A 122 7.31 16.27 5.99
C ASN A 122 5.82 16.09 6.37
N LEU A 123 5.25 14.93 6.04
CA LEU A 123 3.91 14.58 6.49
C LEU A 123 3.91 14.44 8.02
N HIS A 124 2.81 14.84 8.65
CA HIS A 124 2.62 14.71 10.09
C HIS A 124 1.99 13.36 10.47
N ARG A 125 1.12 12.83 9.58
CA ARG A 125 0.33 11.66 9.84
C ARG A 125 0.16 10.82 8.56
N ILE A 126 0.34 9.51 8.68
CA ILE A 126 0.01 8.54 7.62
C ILE A 126 -0.95 7.52 8.20
N SER A 127 -2.09 7.34 7.53
CA SER A 127 -3.15 6.39 7.93
C SER A 127 -3.29 5.28 6.90
N LEU A 128 -4.03 4.25 7.28
CA LEU A 128 -4.45 3.17 6.40
C LEU A 128 -5.76 2.54 6.88
N ARG A 129 -6.37 1.78 5.99
CA ARG A 129 -7.51 0.91 6.29
C ARG A 129 -7.11 -0.52 5.99
N VAL A 130 -7.50 -1.46 6.86
CA VAL A 130 -7.22 -2.87 6.69
C VAL A 130 -8.44 -3.70 7.10
N PHE A 131 -8.73 -4.75 6.34
CA PHE A 131 -9.82 -5.66 6.67
C PHE A 131 -9.46 -6.50 7.90
N SER A 132 -10.41 -6.69 8.81
CA SER A 132 -10.17 -7.39 10.08
C SER A 132 -9.71 -8.83 9.93
N PHE A 133 -10.00 -9.46 8.79
CA PHE A 133 -9.54 -10.81 8.47
C PHE A 133 -8.10 -10.84 7.88
N ASN A 134 -7.53 -9.70 7.49
CA ASN A 134 -6.15 -9.64 6.97
C ASN A 134 -5.12 -9.55 8.10
N GLY A 135 -5.02 -10.62 8.91
CA GLY A 135 -4.10 -10.66 10.06
C GLY A 135 -2.62 -10.50 9.70
N GLY A 136 -2.23 -10.87 8.48
CA GLY A 136 -0.85 -10.68 7.99
C GLY A 136 -0.50 -9.20 7.83
N ALA A 137 -1.39 -8.42 7.23
CA ALA A 137 -1.21 -6.99 7.06
C ALA A 137 -1.29 -6.25 8.40
N ILE A 138 -2.23 -6.61 9.29
CA ILE A 138 -2.33 -6.01 10.62
C ILE A 138 -1.00 -6.15 11.37
N LYS A 139 -0.43 -7.36 11.43
CA LYS A 139 0.88 -7.61 12.07
C LYS A 139 2.02 -6.83 11.42
N LEU A 140 1.97 -6.62 10.10
CA LEU A 140 2.95 -5.80 9.39
C LEU A 140 2.87 -4.34 9.84
N TYR A 141 1.66 -3.79 9.93
CA TYR A 141 1.45 -2.41 10.34
C TYR A 141 1.80 -2.19 11.82
N GLU A 142 1.46 -3.12 12.70
CA GLU A 142 1.88 -3.09 14.12
C GLU A 142 3.42 -3.07 14.27
N LYS A 143 4.15 -3.86 13.47
CA LYS A 143 5.63 -3.83 13.43
C LYS A 143 6.21 -2.49 12.96
N LEU A 144 5.43 -1.71 12.23
CA LEU A 144 5.77 -0.37 11.78
C LEU A 144 5.27 0.72 12.75
N SER A 145 4.74 0.31 13.93
CA SER A 145 4.20 1.20 14.97
C SER A 145 2.94 1.95 14.56
N PHE A 146 2.20 1.44 13.57
CA PHE A 146 0.83 1.91 13.36
C PHE A 146 -0.03 1.50 14.54
N GLN A 147 -0.86 2.42 15.00
CA GLN A 147 -1.82 2.21 16.08
C GLN A 147 -3.24 2.17 15.52
N GLN A 148 -4.06 1.30 16.07
CA GLN A 148 -5.48 1.28 15.75
C GLN A 148 -6.16 2.51 16.36
N GLU A 149 -6.87 3.27 15.52
CA GLU A 149 -7.61 4.46 15.95
C GLU A 149 -9.13 4.25 15.91
N GLY A 150 -9.59 3.26 15.16
CA GLY A 150 -11.00 2.99 15.04
C GLY A 150 -11.33 1.69 14.33
N ARG A 151 -12.62 1.36 14.33
CA ARG A 151 -13.16 0.17 13.67
C ARG A 151 -14.54 0.49 13.12
N ALA A 152 -14.72 0.37 11.81
CA ALA A 152 -16.02 0.39 11.17
C ALA A 152 -16.58 -1.03 11.20
N ARG A 153 -17.61 -1.25 12.04
CA ARG A 153 -18.21 -2.57 12.22
C ARG A 153 -19.01 -2.96 10.99
N GLU A 154 -18.90 -4.25 10.58
CA GLU A 154 -19.68 -4.84 9.50
C GLU A 154 -19.64 -4.01 8.21
N ALA A 155 -18.47 -3.46 7.89
CA ALA A 155 -18.29 -2.52 6.78
C ALA A 155 -17.86 -3.18 5.47
N ILE A 156 -17.59 -4.49 5.48
CA ILE A 156 -17.25 -5.26 4.29
C ILE A 156 -17.90 -6.64 4.35
N PHE A 157 -18.52 -7.04 3.24
CA PHE A 157 -19.10 -8.37 3.08
C PHE A 157 -18.15 -9.25 2.25
N ARG A 158 -17.74 -10.40 2.80
CA ARG A 158 -16.83 -11.34 2.15
C ARG A 158 -17.20 -12.77 2.49
N ASP A 159 -17.27 -13.64 1.49
CA ASP A 159 -17.56 -15.08 1.67
C ASP A 159 -18.80 -15.38 2.52
N GLY A 160 -19.86 -14.56 2.32
CA GLY A 160 -21.12 -14.72 3.06
C GLY A 160 -21.11 -14.16 4.48
N VAL A 161 -20.03 -13.49 4.92
CA VAL A 161 -19.87 -12.97 6.28
C VAL A 161 -19.53 -11.48 6.27
N TRP A 162 -20.09 -10.75 7.23
CA TRP A 162 -19.73 -9.36 7.48
C TRP A 162 -18.45 -9.26 8.32
N HIS A 163 -17.55 -8.39 7.89
CA HIS A 163 -16.29 -8.11 8.55
C HIS A 163 -16.13 -6.61 8.81
N ASP A 164 -15.24 -6.30 9.74
CA ASP A 164 -14.92 -4.91 10.06
C ASP A 164 -13.77 -4.38 9.19
N ILE A 165 -13.74 -3.05 9.05
CA ILE A 165 -12.57 -2.32 8.55
C ILE A 165 -11.90 -1.65 9.74
N ILE A 166 -10.62 -1.94 9.94
CA ILE A 166 -9.79 -1.36 10.98
C ILE A 166 -9.08 -0.14 10.40
N HIS A 167 -9.17 0.99 11.10
CA HIS A 167 -8.45 2.22 10.79
C HIS A 167 -7.20 2.27 11.66
N MET A 168 -6.05 2.42 11.04
CA MET A 168 -4.76 2.54 11.72
C MET A 168 -4.01 3.78 11.23
N ALA A 169 -3.16 4.35 12.08
CA ALA A 169 -2.31 5.46 11.72
C ALA A 169 -1.00 5.47 12.51
N ILE A 170 -0.03 6.20 11.98
CA ILE A 170 1.23 6.51 12.64
C ILE A 170 1.51 8.00 12.50
N LEU A 171 2.03 8.61 13.55
CA LEU A 171 2.48 10.01 13.57
C LEU A 171 3.98 10.09 13.27
N GLN A 172 4.39 11.20 12.68
CA GLN A 172 5.80 11.48 12.36
C GLN A 172 6.70 11.36 13.60
N SER A 173 6.26 11.87 14.75
CA SER A 173 7.01 11.80 16.00
C SER A 173 7.30 10.36 16.42
N ALA A 174 6.28 9.50 16.41
CA ALA A 174 6.43 8.09 16.75
C ALA A 174 7.35 7.35 15.77
N TYR A 175 7.26 7.69 14.47
CA TYR A 175 8.15 7.11 13.45
C TYR A 175 9.61 7.49 13.68
N ILE A 176 9.90 8.78 13.95
CA ILE A 176 11.26 9.28 14.22
C ILE A 176 11.82 8.68 15.51
N GLU A 177 11.01 8.54 16.56
CA GLU A 177 11.42 7.90 17.81
C GLU A 177 11.85 6.44 17.59
N GLN A 178 11.04 5.67 16.86
CA GLN A 178 11.37 4.29 16.51
C GLN A 178 12.67 4.16 15.69
N MET A 179 13.04 5.16 14.90
CA MET A 179 14.30 5.17 14.15
C MET A 179 15.52 5.39 15.04
N ARG A 180 15.36 6.11 16.15
CA ARG A 180 16.45 6.41 17.09
C ARG A 180 16.79 5.25 18.04
N GLU A 181 15.85 4.34 18.23
CA GLU A 181 15.99 3.16 19.10
C GLU A 181 16.67 1.96 18.39
N LYS A 182 16.96 2.05 17.10
CA LYS A 182 17.61 1.02 16.27
C LYS A 182 19.03 1.38 15.89
#